data_a22233c0bb5aafe082d566a85d493990
#
_entry.id   a22233c0bb5aafe082d566a85d493990
#
_cell.length_a   1.000
_cell.length_b   1.000
_cell.length_c   1.000
_cell.angle_alpha   90.00
_cell.angle_beta   90.00
_cell.angle_gamma   90.00
#
_symmetry.space_group_name_H-M   'P 1'
#
loop_
_entity.id
_entity.type
_entity.pdbx_description
1 polymer ?
#
loop_
_entity_poly.entity_id
_entity_poly.type
_entity_poly.pdbx_seq_one_letter_code
_entity_poly.pdbx_strand_id
1 'polypeptide(L)'
;MFLFVTQNSLSQEKKTHSFFEISTRFTFNVNEDFTFDPDDDETFLEASAAFLRLGIGYMFGDRFSASIHAGYDYHPIHAIHAFPTYAKLRYNLWSDIEDSFFIQYGRGKMWRPSSRFADGDYYNLGFGWELKRQHRWKPTILFTYHRKKIKGFRDSGNLHSVSLGFGFRFF
;
A
#
# COMPACT_ATOMS: atom_id res chain seq x y z
N MET A 1 12.88 56.65 13.35
CA MET A 1 11.53 56.10 13.29
C MET A 1 11.64 54.68 12.73
N PHE A 2 11.81 53.69 13.63
CA PHE A 2 11.98 52.26 13.24
C PHE A 2 10.61 51.63 13.23
N LEU A 3 10.16 51.16 12.02
CA LEU A 3 8.97 50.38 11.84
C LEU A 3 9.30 48.92 12.23
N PHE A 4 8.80 48.47 13.37
CA PHE A 4 8.74 47.06 13.74
C PHE A 4 7.66 46.38 12.88
N VAL A 5 8.08 45.67 11.86
CA VAL A 5 7.23 44.71 11.18
C VAL A 5 7.12 43.48 12.06
N THR A 6 6.07 43.38 12.84
CA THR A 6 5.68 42.14 13.53
C THR A 6 5.24 41.12 12.47
N GLN A 7 6.13 40.23 12.12
CA GLN A 7 5.74 39.01 11.42
C GLN A 7 4.85 38.19 12.37
N ASN A 8 3.55 38.26 12.15
CA ASN A 8 2.63 37.27 12.67
C ASN A 8 2.99 35.93 12.02
N SER A 9 3.86 35.14 12.63
CA SER A 9 4.01 33.72 12.36
C SER A 9 2.72 33.08 12.80
N LEU A 10 1.79 32.91 11.84
CA LEU A 10 0.67 32.00 11.97
C LEU A 10 1.27 30.62 12.23
N SER A 11 1.32 30.24 13.49
CA SER A 11 1.57 28.88 13.93
C SER A 11 0.48 28.03 13.29
N GLN A 12 0.78 27.43 12.14
CA GLN A 12 -0.02 26.34 11.62
C GLN A 12 0.04 25.26 12.69
N GLU A 13 -1.01 25.12 13.45
CA GLU A 13 -1.21 23.94 14.32
C GLU A 13 -0.94 22.73 13.45
N LYS A 14 0.17 22.05 13.72
CA LYS A 14 0.49 20.76 13.10
C LYS A 14 -0.62 19.80 13.52
N LYS A 15 -1.65 19.67 12.69
CA LYS A 15 -2.73 18.73 12.89
C LYS A 15 -2.17 17.31 12.80
N THR A 16 -1.81 16.79 13.94
CA THR A 16 -1.40 15.39 14.11
C THR A 16 -2.62 14.58 14.47
N HIS A 17 -2.98 13.58 13.66
CA HIS A 17 -4.17 12.77 13.88
C HIS A 17 -3.84 11.28 13.77
N SER A 18 -4.40 10.50 14.69
CA SER A 18 -4.47 9.05 14.52
C SER A 18 -5.50 8.69 13.47
N PHE A 19 -5.29 7.59 12.76
CA PHE A 19 -6.24 7.08 11.79
C PHE A 19 -6.28 5.55 11.80
N PHE A 20 -7.41 5.03 11.34
CA PHE A 20 -7.59 3.63 10.96
C PHE A 20 -7.74 3.54 9.44
N GLU A 21 -7.19 2.49 8.84
CA GLU A 21 -7.27 2.24 7.41
C GLU A 21 -7.72 0.80 7.14
N ILE A 22 -8.68 0.65 6.23
CA ILE A 22 -9.10 -0.62 5.66
C ILE A 22 -8.95 -0.54 4.15
N SER A 23 -8.40 -1.57 3.52
CA SER A 23 -8.33 -1.64 2.06
C SER A 23 -8.42 -3.07 1.56
N THR A 24 -9.04 -3.21 0.39
CA THR A 24 -9.05 -4.43 -0.42
C THR A 24 -8.22 -4.20 -1.67
N ARG A 25 -7.56 -5.25 -2.17
CA ARG A 25 -6.72 -5.17 -3.37
C ARG A 25 -6.89 -6.42 -4.20
N PHE A 26 -6.94 -6.21 -5.50
CA PHE A 26 -6.87 -7.28 -6.49
C PHE A 26 -5.48 -7.25 -7.12
N THR A 27 -4.87 -8.40 -7.21
CA THR A 27 -3.48 -8.53 -7.61
C THR A 27 -3.41 -9.26 -8.94
N PHE A 28 -2.52 -8.78 -9.78
CA PHE A 28 -2.16 -9.37 -11.04
C PHE A 28 -0.70 -9.81 -10.96
N ASN A 29 -0.39 -11.02 -11.36
CA ASN A 29 0.98 -11.45 -11.58
C ASN A 29 1.44 -10.91 -12.93
N VAL A 30 2.68 -10.47 -12.96
CA VAL A 30 3.38 -10.18 -14.20
C VAL A 30 3.94 -11.51 -14.69
N ASN A 31 3.56 -11.91 -15.90
CA ASN A 31 4.15 -13.07 -16.55
C ASN A 31 5.57 -12.67 -17.03
N GLU A 32 6.60 -13.20 -16.39
CA GLU A 32 8.01 -12.90 -16.72
C GLU A 32 8.44 -13.56 -18.05
N ASP A 33 7.72 -14.60 -18.46
CA ASP A 33 7.98 -15.35 -19.69
C ASP A 33 7.15 -14.84 -20.90
N PHE A 34 6.35 -13.77 -20.68
CA PHE A 34 5.50 -13.19 -21.72
C PHE A 34 6.32 -12.73 -22.93
N THR A 35 5.95 -13.22 -24.10
CA THR A 35 6.49 -12.78 -25.39
C THR A 35 5.42 -12.05 -26.21
N PHE A 36 5.82 -11.05 -27.00
CA PHE A 36 4.91 -10.37 -27.93
C PHE A 36 4.77 -11.21 -29.23
N ASP A 37 4.40 -12.47 -29.10
CA ASP A 37 4.09 -13.32 -30.26
C ASP A 37 2.57 -13.26 -30.51
N PRO A 38 2.11 -12.91 -31.74
CA PRO A 38 0.69 -12.84 -32.06
C PRO A 38 -0.04 -14.20 -31.99
N ASP A 39 0.71 -15.30 -32.02
CA ASP A 39 0.17 -16.66 -31.95
C ASP A 39 0.17 -17.22 -30.52
N ASP A 40 0.63 -16.44 -29.53
CA ASP A 40 0.68 -16.85 -28.14
C ASP A 40 -0.53 -16.25 -27.37
N ASP A 41 -1.40 -17.13 -26.87
CA ASP A 41 -2.56 -16.74 -26.05
C ASP A 41 -2.16 -16.36 -24.60
N GLU A 42 -0.86 -16.23 -24.29
CA GLU A 42 -0.42 -15.87 -22.96
C GLU A 42 -0.74 -14.40 -22.63
N THR A 43 -1.26 -14.20 -21.45
CA THR A 43 -1.58 -12.84 -20.95
C THR A 43 -0.42 -12.29 -20.13
N PHE A 44 -0.05 -11.02 -20.40
CA PHE A 44 0.97 -10.31 -19.63
C PHE A 44 0.60 -10.17 -18.13
N LEU A 45 -0.71 -10.04 -17.83
CA LEU A 45 -1.24 -9.90 -16.48
C LEU A 45 -2.26 -11.00 -16.19
N GLU A 46 -1.98 -11.81 -15.19
CA GLU A 46 -2.93 -12.81 -14.68
C GLU A 46 -3.53 -12.37 -13.35
N ALA A 47 -4.86 -12.43 -13.23
CA ALA A 47 -5.53 -12.21 -11.96
C ALA A 47 -5.12 -13.29 -10.95
N SER A 48 -4.36 -12.93 -9.92
CA SER A 48 -3.64 -13.92 -9.12
C SER A 48 -4.04 -13.98 -7.66
N ALA A 49 -4.56 -12.89 -7.09
CA ALA A 49 -4.88 -12.86 -5.67
C ALA A 49 -5.82 -11.73 -5.26
N ALA A 50 -6.45 -11.92 -4.12
CA ALA A 50 -7.20 -10.91 -3.39
C ALA A 50 -6.57 -10.68 -2.02
N PHE A 51 -6.45 -9.41 -1.62
CA PHE A 51 -5.85 -8.99 -0.35
C PHE A 51 -6.83 -8.14 0.44
N LEU A 52 -6.86 -8.38 1.75
CA LEU A 52 -7.48 -7.51 2.73
C LEU A 52 -6.39 -6.90 3.61
N ARG A 53 -6.46 -5.61 3.90
CA ARG A 53 -5.52 -4.88 4.76
C ARG A 53 -6.25 -4.05 5.78
N LEU A 54 -5.78 -4.14 7.01
CA LEU A 54 -6.18 -3.30 8.13
C LEU A 54 -4.95 -2.58 8.64
N GLY A 55 -5.07 -1.33 9.02
CA GLY A 55 -3.95 -0.54 9.51
C GLY A 55 -4.38 0.52 10.51
N ILE A 56 -3.48 0.79 11.43
CA ILE A 56 -3.57 1.93 12.35
C ILE A 56 -2.33 2.78 12.18
N GLY A 57 -2.48 4.08 12.27
CA GLY A 57 -1.36 4.98 12.03
C GLY A 57 -1.57 6.37 12.57
N TYR A 58 -0.57 7.16 12.28
CA TYR A 58 -0.48 8.54 12.71
C TYR A 58 -0.05 9.44 11.56
N MET A 59 -0.73 10.57 11.41
CA MET A 59 -0.41 11.59 10.42
C MET A 59 0.39 12.71 11.08
N PHE A 60 1.52 13.04 10.51
CA PHE A 60 2.42 14.11 10.95
C PHE A 60 2.27 15.31 10.02
N GLY A 61 1.38 16.22 10.37
CA GLY A 61 0.96 17.29 9.48
C GLY A 61 0.20 16.76 8.26
N ASP A 62 0.22 17.51 7.16
CA ASP A 62 -0.57 17.17 5.95
C ASP A 62 0.19 16.29 4.96
N ARG A 63 1.49 16.10 5.13
CA ARG A 63 2.34 15.45 4.13
C ARG A 63 2.80 14.05 4.47
N PHE A 64 3.03 13.75 5.74
CA PHE A 64 3.67 12.50 6.12
C PHE A 64 2.78 11.68 7.06
N SER A 65 2.71 10.37 6.84
CA SER A 65 2.10 9.46 7.79
C SER A 65 2.87 8.14 7.91
N ALA A 66 2.84 7.58 9.11
CA ALA A 66 3.38 6.28 9.43
C ALA A 66 2.28 5.38 10.00
N SER A 67 2.28 4.11 9.65
CA SER A 67 1.25 3.16 10.10
C SER A 67 1.77 1.74 10.15
N ILE A 68 1.11 0.92 10.96
CA ILE A 68 1.34 -0.52 11.03
C ILE A 68 0.12 -1.20 10.44
N HIS A 69 0.36 -2.20 9.61
CA HIS A 69 -0.67 -2.94 8.89
C HIS A 69 -0.56 -4.43 9.16
N ALA A 70 -1.73 -5.06 9.23
CA ALA A 70 -1.87 -6.50 9.13
C ALA A 70 -2.85 -6.83 8.01
N GLY A 71 -2.74 -8.01 7.43
CA GLY A 71 -3.64 -8.38 6.36
C GLY A 71 -3.73 -9.87 6.10
N TYR A 72 -4.53 -10.19 5.13
CA TYR A 72 -4.72 -11.54 4.62
C TYR A 72 -4.60 -11.52 3.10
N ASP A 73 -3.78 -12.42 2.58
CA ASP A 73 -3.54 -12.64 1.15
C ASP A 73 -4.00 -14.04 0.76
N TYR A 74 -4.88 -14.09 -0.19
CA TYR A 74 -5.33 -15.33 -0.81
C TYR A 74 -4.89 -15.40 -2.27
N HIS A 75 -4.06 -16.39 -2.59
CA HIS A 75 -3.57 -16.69 -3.93
C HIS A 75 -4.19 -18.01 -4.41
N PRO A 76 -5.30 -17.98 -5.16
CA PRO A 76 -6.00 -19.21 -5.58
C PRO A 76 -5.13 -20.12 -6.44
N ILE A 77 -4.37 -19.57 -7.40
CA ILE A 77 -3.52 -20.33 -8.32
C ILE A 77 -2.50 -21.22 -7.58
N HIS A 78 -1.99 -20.75 -6.45
CA HIS A 78 -0.97 -21.46 -5.68
C HIS A 78 -1.51 -22.09 -4.39
N ALA A 79 -2.81 -21.94 -4.11
CA ALA A 79 -3.44 -22.29 -2.83
C ALA A 79 -2.65 -21.74 -1.62
N ILE A 80 -2.17 -20.49 -1.75
CA ILE A 80 -1.34 -19.83 -0.73
C ILE A 80 -2.19 -18.88 0.09
N HIS A 81 -2.19 -19.12 1.41
CA HIS A 81 -2.71 -18.22 2.40
C HIS A 81 -1.54 -17.56 3.12
N ALA A 82 -1.52 -16.23 3.22
CA ALA A 82 -0.46 -15.51 3.90
C ALA A 82 -1.01 -14.35 4.72
N PHE A 83 -0.34 -14.05 5.83
CA PHE A 83 -0.69 -12.98 6.76
C PHE A 83 0.47 -11.98 6.83
N PRO A 84 0.53 -10.98 5.95
CA PRO A 84 1.56 -9.96 6.03
C PRO A 84 1.30 -9.00 7.20
N THR A 85 2.39 -8.69 7.92
CA THR A 85 2.44 -7.61 8.90
C THR A 85 3.59 -6.68 8.53
N TYR A 86 3.31 -5.38 8.41
CA TYR A 86 4.33 -4.44 7.92
C TYR A 86 4.11 -3.02 8.43
N ALA A 87 5.20 -2.28 8.54
CA ALA A 87 5.17 -0.83 8.69
C ALA A 87 5.03 -0.17 7.31
N LYS A 88 4.25 0.89 7.24
CA LYS A 88 4.04 1.69 6.03
C LYS A 88 4.34 3.15 6.30
N LEU A 89 5.10 3.76 5.40
CA LEU A 89 5.32 5.18 5.30
C LEU A 89 4.57 5.70 4.07
N ARG A 90 3.93 6.83 4.21
CA ARG A 90 3.24 7.52 3.13
C ARG A 90 3.65 8.98 3.12
N TYR A 91 3.89 9.51 1.92
CA TYR A 91 4.17 10.91 1.66
C TYR A 91 3.20 11.46 0.62
N ASN A 92 2.48 12.53 0.97
CA ASN A 92 1.59 13.23 0.07
C ASN A 92 2.43 14.18 -0.78
N LEU A 93 2.56 13.86 -2.08
CA LEU A 93 3.29 14.67 -3.07
C LEU A 93 2.53 15.95 -3.36
N TRP A 94 1.24 15.82 -3.50
CA TRP A 94 0.31 16.93 -3.71
C TRP A 94 -0.88 16.75 -2.78
N SER A 95 -1.35 17.84 -2.22
CA SER A 95 -2.42 17.83 -1.21
C SER A 95 -3.16 19.14 -1.28
N ASP A 96 -4.39 19.09 -1.80
CA ASP A 96 -5.32 20.19 -1.85
C ASP A 96 -6.47 19.98 -0.85
N ILE A 97 -7.46 20.87 -0.88
CA ILE A 97 -8.64 20.83 0.00
C ILE A 97 -9.49 19.58 -0.29
N GLU A 98 -9.61 19.19 -1.57
CA GLU A 98 -10.48 18.10 -2.01
C GLU A 98 -9.78 16.75 -2.15
N ASP A 99 -8.48 16.76 -2.51
CA ASP A 99 -7.73 15.58 -2.91
C ASP A 99 -6.32 15.53 -2.36
N SER A 100 -5.72 14.36 -2.34
CA SER A 100 -4.27 14.19 -2.23
C SER A 100 -3.76 13.05 -3.08
N PHE A 101 -2.68 13.30 -3.81
CA PHE A 101 -1.89 12.27 -4.47
C PHE A 101 -0.68 11.92 -3.60
N PHE A 102 -0.42 10.63 -3.43
CA PHE A 102 0.61 10.18 -2.52
C PHE A 102 1.41 9.01 -3.07
N ILE A 103 2.60 8.85 -2.52
CA ILE A 103 3.42 7.65 -2.62
C ILE A 103 3.48 6.97 -1.27
N GLN A 104 3.65 5.64 -1.29
CA GLN A 104 3.78 4.85 -0.08
C GLN A 104 4.83 3.75 -0.24
N TYR A 105 5.50 3.44 0.85
CA TYR A 105 6.43 2.34 0.97
C TYR A 105 6.11 1.52 2.21
N GLY A 106 6.11 0.20 2.09
CA GLY A 106 5.88 -0.70 3.20
C GLY A 106 6.90 -1.83 3.24
N ARG A 107 7.32 -2.19 4.45
CA ARG A 107 8.23 -3.29 4.71
C ARG A 107 7.84 -4.06 5.95
N GLY A 108 7.92 -5.38 5.88
CA GLY A 108 7.58 -6.24 7.01
C GLY A 108 7.83 -7.71 6.76
N LYS A 109 7.08 -8.52 7.47
CA LYS A 109 7.12 -9.97 7.41
C LYS A 109 5.84 -10.53 6.85
N MET A 110 5.94 -11.71 6.30
CA MET A 110 4.82 -12.48 5.82
C MET A 110 4.79 -13.82 6.54
N TRP A 111 3.74 -14.05 7.30
CA TRP A 111 3.51 -15.26 8.06
C TRP A 111 2.65 -16.23 7.25
N ARG A 112 2.98 -17.50 7.33
CA ARG A 112 2.28 -18.55 6.60
C ARG A 112 1.95 -19.70 7.52
N PRO A 113 0.67 -20.05 7.67
CA PRO A 113 0.25 -21.20 8.49
C PRO A 113 0.52 -22.55 7.82
N SER A 114 0.98 -22.58 6.57
CA SER A 114 1.22 -23.79 5.80
C SER A 114 2.62 -24.34 6.07
N SER A 115 2.73 -25.65 6.27
CA SER A 115 4.01 -26.35 6.40
C SER A 115 4.82 -26.44 5.08
N ARG A 116 4.20 -26.12 3.95
CA ARG A 116 4.78 -26.29 2.61
C ARG A 116 5.84 -25.24 2.26
N PHE A 117 5.74 -24.06 2.84
CA PHE A 117 6.64 -22.93 2.57
C PHE A 117 6.89 -22.18 3.87
N ALA A 118 8.11 -21.69 4.07
CA ALA A 118 8.47 -20.93 5.24
C ALA A 118 8.01 -19.47 5.16
N ASP A 119 7.98 -18.80 6.31
CA ASP A 119 7.75 -17.35 6.42
C ASP A 119 8.76 -16.56 5.59
N GLY A 120 8.37 -15.36 5.19
CA GLY A 120 9.17 -14.55 4.30
C GLY A 120 9.14 -13.05 4.59
N ASP A 121 9.84 -12.32 3.75
CA ASP A 121 9.84 -10.86 3.78
C ASP A 121 8.78 -10.29 2.83
N TYR A 122 8.19 -9.19 3.24
CA TYR A 122 7.18 -8.47 2.50
C TYR A 122 7.62 -7.03 2.24
N TYR A 123 7.52 -6.60 0.99
CA TYR A 123 7.78 -5.24 0.55
C TYR A 123 6.64 -4.76 -0.34
N ASN A 124 6.29 -3.50 -0.23
CA ASN A 124 5.39 -2.86 -1.18
C ASN A 124 5.84 -1.43 -1.46
N LEU A 125 5.66 -1.02 -2.70
CA LEU A 125 5.82 0.35 -3.17
C LEU A 125 4.58 0.71 -3.98
N GLY A 126 4.00 1.86 -3.73
CA GLY A 126 2.81 2.24 -4.46
C GLY A 126 2.54 3.73 -4.45
N PHE A 127 1.56 4.09 -5.23
CA PHE A 127 0.99 5.42 -5.26
C PHE A 127 -0.53 5.33 -5.22
N GLY A 128 -1.18 6.43 -4.89
CA GLY A 128 -2.62 6.45 -4.83
C GLY A 128 -3.18 7.85 -4.74
N TRP A 129 -4.49 7.87 -4.85
CA TRP A 129 -5.30 9.06 -4.78
C TRP A 129 -6.27 8.94 -3.62
N GLU A 130 -6.33 9.96 -2.75
CA GLU A 130 -7.23 10.03 -1.61
C GLU A 130 -8.14 11.22 -1.77
N LEU A 131 -9.45 10.98 -1.77
CA LEU A 131 -10.46 12.03 -1.80
C LEU A 131 -10.66 12.58 -0.39
N LYS A 132 -10.38 13.87 -0.21
CA LYS A 132 -10.53 14.57 1.06
C LYS A 132 -11.90 15.25 1.15
N ARG A 133 -12.99 14.48 1.06
CA ARG A 133 -14.30 15.02 1.37
C ARG A 133 -14.37 15.41 2.86
N GLN A 134 -15.23 16.36 3.21
CA GLN A 134 -15.43 16.86 4.58
C GLN A 134 -15.96 15.82 5.59
N HIS A 135 -15.83 14.54 5.28
CA HIS A 135 -16.28 13.43 6.11
C HIS A 135 -15.11 12.84 6.92
N ARG A 136 -15.47 12.19 8.04
CA ARG A 136 -14.51 11.46 8.89
C ARG A 136 -13.83 10.28 8.19
N TRP A 137 -14.29 9.91 7.01
CA TRP A 137 -13.71 8.84 6.20
C TRP A 137 -13.30 9.34 4.83
N LYS A 138 -12.16 8.88 4.35
CA LYS A 138 -11.57 9.29 3.08
C LYS A 138 -11.36 8.07 2.21
N PRO A 139 -12.08 7.96 1.07
CA PRO A 139 -11.87 6.89 0.11
C PRO A 139 -10.53 7.07 -0.59
N THR A 140 -9.89 5.96 -0.90
CA THR A 140 -8.56 5.92 -1.49
C THR A 140 -8.52 4.90 -2.62
N ILE A 141 -7.93 5.25 -3.74
CA ILE A 141 -7.56 4.34 -4.82
C ILE A 141 -6.05 4.11 -4.75
N LEU A 142 -5.63 2.86 -4.85
CA LEU A 142 -4.26 2.43 -4.63
C LEU A 142 -3.76 1.63 -5.82
N PHE A 143 -2.59 1.97 -6.33
CA PHE A 143 -1.81 1.14 -7.23
C PHE A 143 -0.52 0.75 -6.54
N THR A 144 -0.26 -0.56 -6.39
CA THR A 144 0.84 -1.02 -5.54
C THR A 144 1.57 -2.20 -6.18
N TYR A 145 2.89 -2.10 -6.26
CA TYR A 145 3.79 -3.19 -6.54
C TYR A 145 4.14 -3.91 -5.24
N HIS A 146 4.09 -5.24 -5.24
CA HIS A 146 4.44 -6.10 -4.12
C HIS A 146 5.58 -7.02 -4.49
N ARG A 147 6.51 -7.20 -3.56
CA ARG A 147 7.52 -8.23 -3.61
C ARG A 147 7.43 -9.06 -2.34
N LYS A 148 7.19 -10.34 -2.49
CA LYS A 148 7.16 -11.32 -1.41
C LYS A 148 8.32 -12.28 -1.60
N LYS A 149 9.22 -12.34 -0.61
CA LYS A 149 10.32 -13.31 -0.61
C LYS A 149 9.89 -14.50 0.24
N ILE A 150 9.65 -15.64 -0.39
CA ILE A 150 9.15 -16.87 0.24
C ILE A 150 10.22 -17.92 0.16
N LYS A 151 10.68 -18.42 1.30
CA LYS A 151 11.68 -19.50 1.34
C LYS A 151 11.06 -20.79 0.80
N GLY A 152 11.74 -21.45 -0.14
CA GLY A 152 11.30 -22.70 -0.77
C GLY A 152 10.29 -22.53 -1.89
N PHE A 153 9.99 -21.32 -2.32
CA PHE A 153 9.11 -21.06 -3.45
C PHE A 153 9.93 -20.72 -4.71
N ARG A 154 9.89 -21.56 -5.75
CA ARG A 154 10.68 -21.44 -6.99
C ARG A 154 12.19 -21.21 -6.72
N ASP A 155 13.00 -21.13 -7.75
CA ASP A 155 14.46 -20.97 -7.65
C ASP A 155 14.88 -19.65 -7.00
N SER A 156 14.17 -18.55 -7.28
CA SER A 156 14.47 -17.22 -6.72
C SER A 156 13.80 -16.93 -5.38
N GLY A 157 12.77 -17.70 -5.01
CA GLY A 157 11.95 -17.43 -3.82
C GLY A 157 11.15 -16.12 -3.86
N ASN A 158 11.16 -15.39 -4.98
CA ASN A 158 10.48 -14.11 -5.11
C ASN A 158 9.15 -14.26 -5.85
N LEU A 159 8.09 -13.66 -5.31
CA LEU A 159 6.82 -13.48 -5.97
C LEU A 159 6.59 -11.98 -6.16
N HIS A 160 6.57 -11.55 -7.40
CA HIS A 160 6.31 -10.18 -7.82
C HIS A 160 4.86 -10.05 -8.25
N SER A 161 4.20 -8.98 -7.84
CA SER A 161 2.81 -8.75 -8.23
C SER A 161 2.47 -7.26 -8.21
N VAL A 162 1.52 -6.89 -9.05
CA VAL A 162 0.93 -5.56 -9.10
C VAL A 162 -0.51 -5.66 -8.62
N SER A 163 -0.97 -4.69 -7.86
CA SER A 163 -2.35 -4.66 -7.36
C SER A 163 -3.00 -3.32 -7.59
N LEU A 164 -4.28 -3.36 -7.92
CA LEU A 164 -5.20 -2.24 -7.85
C LEU A 164 -6.09 -2.43 -6.62
N GLY A 165 -6.28 -1.40 -5.83
CA GLY A 165 -7.04 -1.49 -4.59
C GLY A 165 -7.88 -0.27 -4.28
N PHE A 166 -8.87 -0.52 -3.42
CA PHE A 166 -9.72 0.51 -2.83
C PHE A 166 -9.60 0.44 -1.31
N GLY A 167 -9.59 1.60 -0.69
CA GLY A 167 -9.52 1.69 0.77
C GLY A 167 -10.27 2.88 1.32
N PHE A 168 -10.40 2.84 2.64
CA PHE A 168 -10.97 3.93 3.42
C PHE A 168 -10.04 4.22 4.58
N ARG A 169 -9.81 5.50 4.80
CA ARG A 169 -9.11 6.01 5.98
C ARG A 169 -10.09 6.78 6.86
N PHE A 170 -10.10 6.46 8.13
CA PHE A 170 -10.97 7.04 9.17
C PHE A 170 -10.13 7.82 10.17
N PHE A 171 -10.59 9.03 10.54
CA PHE A 171 -9.93 9.95 11.48
C PHE A 171 -10.78 10.22 12.72
#